data_7724cf7c88b528e52d191c3128da49af
#
_entry.id   7724cf7c88b528e52d191c3128da49af
#
_cell.length_a   1.000
_cell.length_b   1.000
_cell.length_c   1.000
_cell.angle_alpha   90.00
_cell.angle_beta   90.00
_cell.angle_gamma   90.00
#
_symmetry.space_group_name_H-M   'P 1'
#
loop_
_entity.id
_entity.type
_entity.pdbx_description
1 polymer ?
#
loop_
_entity_poly.entity_id
_entity_poly.type
_entity_poly.pdbx_seq_one_letter_code
_entity_poly.pdbx_strand_id
1 'polypeptide(L)'
;RELIERSSIQDRRANGISWYPIAIRDTEMSRGDYLVVEVERTTNHDIPHQLRFGAAAALFSNHSPKEYRVEGVISHQSGNRLKITLRTDELPDWSRDGKLGIDLLFDDNSYDEMQYALKNAISISANEKENTLIKILTGEKKPSFNTPDISYKSDKLNTSQQNAVNKILEADELTILHGPPGTGKTTTLVQAIKALTQKGYKKILVVAPSNAAVDLLSEKLSAENLNVLRIGNPARVSESLMSLTLDSKMMQHSGMKDIKKMKKQASEYMNMAHKYKRNFGKAEREQRKALFDEEQRKKRENDAK
;
A
#
# COMPACT_ATOMS: atom_id res chain seq x y z
N ARG A 1 3.05 3.85 19.09
CA ARG A 1 3.52 5.22 18.80
C ARG A 1 4.16 5.87 20.04
N GLU A 2 3.48 5.94 21.18
CA GLU A 2 4.03 6.49 22.45
C GLU A 2 5.33 5.82 22.88
N LEU A 3 5.49 4.51 22.73
CA LEU A 3 6.71 3.76 23.04
C LEU A 3 7.92 4.23 22.23
N ILE A 4 7.72 4.59 20.97
CA ILE A 4 8.79 5.11 20.09
C ILE A 4 9.08 6.58 20.40
N GLU A 5 8.05 7.37 20.69
CA GLU A 5 8.17 8.80 20.94
C GLU A 5 8.79 9.12 22.31
N ARG A 6 8.60 8.25 23.31
CA ARG A 6 9.06 8.44 24.71
C ARG A 6 10.32 7.66 25.07
N SER A 7 10.69 6.61 24.30
CA SER A 7 11.87 5.80 24.59
C SER A 7 13.12 6.34 23.88
N SER A 8 14.27 6.18 24.51
CA SER A 8 15.55 6.52 23.89
C SER A 8 15.90 5.57 22.72
N ILE A 9 16.77 6.01 21.82
CA ILE A 9 17.27 5.14 20.73
C ILE A 9 17.92 3.87 21.31
N GLN A 10 18.58 3.98 22.48
CA GLN A 10 19.22 2.86 23.15
C GLN A 10 18.20 1.84 23.65
N ASP A 11 17.11 2.29 24.25
CA ASP A 11 16.03 1.42 24.73
C ASP A 11 15.32 0.73 23.56
N ARG A 12 15.02 1.47 22.50
CA ARG A 12 14.40 0.89 21.29
C ARG A 12 15.27 -0.19 20.67
N ARG A 13 16.58 0.03 20.62
CA ARG A 13 17.54 -0.95 20.14
C ARG A 13 17.59 -2.18 21.06
N ALA A 14 17.65 -1.99 22.37
CA ALA A 14 17.67 -3.08 23.35
C ALA A 14 16.41 -3.96 23.26
N ASN A 15 15.26 -3.34 22.99
CA ASN A 15 13.99 -4.02 22.80
C ASN A 15 13.81 -4.62 21.39
N GLY A 16 14.81 -4.52 20.51
CA GLY A 16 14.80 -5.07 19.17
C GLY A 16 13.82 -4.40 18.19
N ILE A 17 13.32 -3.21 18.51
CA ILE A 17 12.41 -2.43 17.65
C ILE A 17 13.12 -1.34 16.86
N SER A 18 14.44 -1.23 16.98
CA SER A 18 15.27 -0.30 16.23
C SER A 18 16.61 -0.92 15.83
N TRP A 19 17.05 -0.65 14.59
CA TRP A 19 18.42 -0.82 14.17
C TRP A 19 19.12 0.54 14.15
N TYR A 20 20.15 0.68 14.94
CA TYR A 20 20.95 1.91 15.05
C TYR A 20 22.35 1.63 15.63
N PRO A 21 23.43 2.14 15.01
CA PRO A 21 23.45 2.78 13.70
C PRO A 21 23.37 1.78 12.54
N ILE A 22 22.96 2.28 11.38
CA ILE A 22 22.96 1.54 10.12
C ILE A 22 23.82 2.25 9.06
N ALA A 23 24.21 1.50 8.02
CA ALA A 23 24.82 2.04 6.81
C ALA A 23 23.92 1.72 5.61
N ILE A 24 23.70 2.70 4.73
CA ILE A 24 23.08 2.47 3.42
C ILE A 24 24.12 1.77 2.55
N ARG A 25 23.72 0.66 1.91
CA ARG A 25 24.56 -0.14 1.03
C ARG A 25 24.22 0.03 -0.42
N ASP A 26 22.93 0.12 -0.72
CA ASP A 26 22.43 0.27 -2.08
C ASP A 26 21.09 0.99 -2.10
N THR A 27 20.73 1.54 -3.26
CA THR A 27 19.44 2.17 -3.52
C THR A 27 18.96 1.80 -4.90
N GLU A 28 17.73 1.32 -5.01
CA GLU A 28 17.09 0.95 -6.26
C GLU A 28 15.65 1.50 -6.33
N MET A 29 15.16 1.74 -7.52
CA MET A 29 13.75 2.11 -7.70
C MET A 29 12.90 0.86 -7.86
N SER A 30 11.84 0.77 -7.05
CA SER A 30 10.84 -0.28 -7.20
C SER A 30 9.94 -0.03 -8.42
N ARG A 31 9.12 -1.04 -8.75
CA ARG A 31 8.15 -0.95 -9.86
C ARG A 31 7.01 0.06 -9.65
N GLY A 32 6.95 0.78 -8.59
CA GLY A 32 5.94 1.82 -8.29
C GLY A 32 6.57 3.19 -8.07
N ASP A 33 7.79 3.41 -8.58
CA ASP A 33 8.58 4.65 -8.37
C ASP A 33 8.84 4.95 -6.88
N TYR A 34 8.80 3.90 -6.02
CA TYR A 34 9.21 4.01 -4.63
C TYR A 34 10.71 3.70 -4.50
N LEU A 35 11.40 4.42 -3.63
CA LEU A 35 12.80 4.18 -3.35
C LEU A 35 12.96 2.96 -2.44
N VAL A 36 13.70 1.97 -2.88
CA VAL A 36 14.14 0.84 -2.06
C VAL A 36 15.56 1.10 -1.60
N VAL A 37 15.76 1.07 -0.29
CA VAL A 37 17.07 1.30 0.33
C VAL A 37 17.53 0.01 1.01
N GLU A 38 18.67 -0.52 0.58
CA GLU A 38 19.33 -1.61 1.28
C GLU A 38 20.22 -1.03 2.38
N VAL A 39 19.99 -1.50 3.60
CA VAL A 39 20.75 -1.07 4.77
C VAL A 39 21.37 -2.25 5.49
N GLU A 40 22.48 -1.99 6.16
CA GLU A 40 23.18 -2.97 6.99
C GLU A 40 23.34 -2.42 8.41
N ARG A 41 23.04 -3.26 9.39
CA ARG A 41 23.30 -2.98 10.80
C ARG A 41 24.81 -3.05 11.07
N THR A 42 25.41 -1.95 11.53
CA THR A 42 26.87 -1.82 11.65
C THR A 42 27.39 -2.26 13.03
N THR A 43 26.52 -2.39 14.02
CA THR A 43 26.87 -2.79 15.40
C THR A 43 25.74 -3.61 16.02
N ASN A 44 26.04 -4.29 17.15
CA ASN A 44 25.05 -5.02 17.95
C ASN A 44 24.34 -6.14 17.16
N HIS A 45 25.11 -6.90 16.41
CA HIS A 45 24.62 -7.96 15.54
C HIS A 45 23.89 -9.08 16.31
N ASP A 46 24.21 -9.26 17.59
CA ASP A 46 23.68 -10.33 18.46
C ASP A 46 22.34 -9.98 19.11
N ILE A 47 21.89 -8.72 19.05
CA ILE A 47 20.62 -8.33 19.64
C ILE A 47 19.47 -8.84 18.77
N PRO A 48 18.57 -9.69 19.33
CA PRO A 48 17.37 -10.11 18.61
C PRO A 48 16.51 -8.91 18.21
N HIS A 49 15.82 -9.00 17.07
CA HIS A 49 15.02 -7.89 16.59
C HIS A 49 13.67 -8.34 16.02
N GLN A 50 12.74 -7.39 15.94
CA GLN A 50 11.36 -7.60 15.47
C GLN A 50 11.14 -7.07 14.04
N LEU A 51 12.17 -6.49 13.40
CA LEU A 51 12.08 -5.99 12.03
C LEU A 51 11.97 -7.18 11.07
N ARG A 52 10.79 -7.36 10.48
CA ARG A 52 10.47 -8.50 9.61
C ARG A 52 9.86 -8.02 8.29
N PHE A 53 9.91 -8.86 7.26
CA PHE A 53 9.22 -8.63 6.00
C PHE A 53 7.76 -8.20 6.21
N GLY A 54 7.33 -7.18 5.49
CA GLY A 54 5.97 -6.63 5.53
C GLY A 54 5.69 -5.66 6.70
N ALA A 55 6.61 -5.54 7.67
CA ALA A 55 6.44 -4.62 8.79
C ALA A 55 6.61 -3.17 8.33
N ALA A 56 5.77 -2.28 8.88
CA ALA A 56 5.96 -0.85 8.73
C ALA A 56 7.19 -0.40 9.50
N ALA A 57 8.01 0.44 8.90
CA ALA A 57 9.24 0.94 9.52
C ALA A 57 9.53 2.36 9.02
N ALA A 58 10.41 3.07 9.72
CA ALA A 58 10.88 4.38 9.28
C ALA A 58 12.39 4.48 9.32
N LEU A 59 12.97 5.00 8.24
CA LEU A 59 14.33 5.49 8.20
C LEU A 59 14.39 6.84 8.91
N PHE A 60 15.35 7.05 9.81
CA PHE A 60 15.51 8.30 10.54
C PHE A 60 16.98 8.70 10.69
N SER A 61 17.24 10.00 10.93
CA SER A 61 18.54 10.52 11.35
C SER A 61 18.53 10.87 12.83
N ASN A 62 19.64 10.61 13.51
CA ASN A 62 19.79 10.91 14.92
C ASN A 62 19.87 12.43 15.24
N HIS A 63 20.06 13.29 14.25
CA HIS A 63 20.07 14.74 14.44
C HIS A 63 18.70 15.29 14.85
N SER A 64 17.63 14.79 14.24
CA SER A 64 16.25 15.12 14.64
C SER A 64 15.34 13.92 14.32
N PRO A 65 15.30 12.87 15.18
CA PRO A 65 14.60 11.62 14.90
C PRO A 65 13.08 11.76 14.68
N LYS A 66 12.51 12.89 15.07
CA LYS A 66 11.09 13.20 14.88
C LYS A 66 10.80 13.88 13.53
N GLU A 67 11.69 14.76 13.09
CA GLU A 67 11.54 15.54 11.85
C GLU A 67 12.21 14.84 10.66
N TYR A 68 13.43 14.33 10.88
CA TYR A 68 14.22 13.64 9.84
C TYR A 68 13.87 12.18 9.81
N ARG A 69 12.70 11.90 9.22
CA ARG A 69 12.10 10.58 9.20
C ARG A 69 11.29 10.36 7.92
N VAL A 70 11.47 9.19 7.30
CA VAL A 70 10.65 8.75 6.16
C VAL A 70 10.14 7.34 6.44
N GLU A 71 8.82 7.19 6.32
CA GLU A 71 8.15 5.92 6.53
C GLU A 71 8.23 5.03 5.31
N GLY A 72 8.18 3.73 5.55
CA GLY A 72 8.23 2.72 4.53
C GLY A 72 7.80 1.36 5.04
N VAL A 73 8.08 0.34 4.24
CA VAL A 73 7.78 -1.07 4.54
C VAL A 73 9.03 -1.90 4.32
N ILE A 74 9.35 -2.80 5.23
CA ILE A 74 10.45 -3.75 5.08
C ILE A 74 10.08 -4.74 3.99
N SER A 75 10.78 -4.68 2.86
CA SER A 75 10.56 -5.53 1.68
C SER A 75 11.46 -6.76 1.62
N HIS A 76 12.52 -6.79 2.41
CA HIS A 76 13.40 -7.95 2.57
C HIS A 76 14.16 -7.86 3.89
N GLN A 77 14.46 -9.01 4.53
CA GLN A 77 15.32 -9.06 5.71
C GLN A 77 16.10 -10.39 5.70
N SER A 78 17.41 -10.32 5.86
CA SER A 78 18.30 -11.47 5.97
C SER A 78 19.54 -11.13 6.80
N GLY A 79 19.74 -11.81 7.90
CA GLY A 79 20.85 -11.56 8.83
C GLY A 79 20.87 -10.09 9.30
N ASN A 80 21.99 -9.40 9.03
CA ASN A 80 22.19 -7.99 9.41
C ASN A 80 21.84 -7.00 8.30
N ARG A 81 21.20 -7.45 7.21
CA ARG A 81 20.75 -6.62 6.09
C ARG A 81 19.24 -6.64 5.98
N LEU A 82 18.69 -5.51 5.61
CA LEU A 82 17.29 -5.40 5.22
C LEU A 82 17.12 -4.41 4.07
N LYS A 83 16.05 -4.59 3.29
CA LYS A 83 15.58 -3.60 2.33
C LYS A 83 14.32 -2.97 2.87
N ILE A 84 14.26 -1.64 2.81
CA ILE A 84 13.08 -0.86 3.13
C ILE A 84 12.62 -0.11 1.89
N THR A 85 11.35 -0.27 1.53
CA THR A 85 10.72 0.51 0.47
C THR A 85 10.12 1.75 1.11
N LEU A 86 10.70 2.90 0.84
CA LEU A 86 10.32 4.19 1.40
C LEU A 86 9.19 4.83 0.59
N ARG A 87 8.37 5.66 1.25
CA ARG A 87 7.30 6.45 0.62
C ARG A 87 7.84 7.75 0.00
N THR A 88 8.91 7.62 -0.76
CA THR A 88 9.56 8.72 -1.49
C THR A 88 10.22 8.13 -2.73
N ASP A 89 10.50 8.95 -3.71
CA ASP A 89 11.20 8.60 -4.95
C ASP A 89 12.71 8.91 -4.88
N GLU A 90 13.16 9.66 -3.87
CA GLU A 90 14.58 9.97 -3.67
C GLU A 90 14.96 9.96 -2.19
N LEU A 91 16.26 9.79 -1.92
CA LEU A 91 16.79 9.89 -0.56
C LEU A 91 16.76 11.35 -0.09
N PRO A 92 16.16 11.64 1.07
CA PRO A 92 16.18 12.98 1.64
C PRO A 92 17.61 13.47 1.91
N ASP A 93 17.85 14.77 1.76
CA ASP A 93 19.18 15.39 1.96
C ASP A 93 19.79 15.08 3.34
N TRP A 94 18.95 15.04 4.38
CA TRP A 94 19.38 14.72 5.75
C TRP A 94 19.89 13.27 5.91
N SER A 95 19.65 12.38 4.94
CA SER A 95 20.18 11.01 4.96
C SER A 95 21.71 10.95 4.82
N ARG A 96 22.31 12.06 4.41
CA ARG A 96 23.79 12.21 4.31
C ARG A 96 24.40 12.78 5.58
N ASP A 97 23.58 13.26 6.51
CA ASP A 97 24.00 13.91 7.73
C ASP A 97 23.67 13.06 8.96
N GLY A 98 24.67 12.84 9.82
CA GLY A 98 24.50 12.11 11.07
C GLY A 98 24.47 10.59 10.92
N LYS A 99 24.06 9.92 11.99
CA LYS A 99 23.91 8.47 12.02
C LYS A 99 22.47 8.10 11.73
N LEU A 100 22.28 7.20 10.81
CA LEU A 100 20.95 6.72 10.43
C LEU A 100 20.52 5.50 11.26
N GLY A 101 19.23 5.33 11.36
CA GLY A 101 18.61 4.18 12.00
C GLY A 101 17.29 3.80 11.32
N ILE A 102 16.80 2.61 11.65
CA ILE A 102 15.45 2.15 11.27
C ILE A 102 14.69 1.80 12.52
N ASP A 103 13.52 2.42 12.69
CA ASP A 103 12.55 2.10 13.73
C ASP A 103 11.41 1.26 13.16
N LEU A 104 10.99 0.23 13.89
CA LEU A 104 9.75 -0.47 13.64
C LEU A 104 8.58 0.45 13.97
N LEU A 105 7.61 0.57 13.07
CA LEU A 105 6.36 1.29 13.31
C LEU A 105 5.27 0.31 13.72
N PHE A 106 4.52 0.67 14.75
CA PHE A 106 3.27 -0.02 15.07
C PHE A 106 2.15 0.57 14.21
N ASP A 107 1.36 -0.31 13.60
CA ASP A 107 0.28 0.08 12.71
C ASP A 107 -0.98 0.43 13.52
N ASP A 108 -1.07 1.67 13.95
CA ASP A 108 -2.25 2.22 14.64
C ASP A 108 -3.32 2.71 13.65
N ASN A 109 -3.00 2.73 12.33
CA ASN A 109 -3.90 3.25 11.29
C ASN A 109 -5.26 2.52 11.30
N SER A 110 -5.28 1.21 11.59
CA SER A 110 -6.53 0.45 11.64
C SER A 110 -7.49 0.97 12.71
N TYR A 111 -6.98 1.39 13.86
CA TYR A 111 -7.82 1.97 14.94
C TYR A 111 -8.29 3.37 14.59
N ASP A 112 -7.44 4.19 13.97
CA ASP A 112 -7.80 5.53 13.52
C ASP A 112 -8.90 5.45 12.44
N GLU A 113 -8.79 4.54 11.49
CA GLU A 113 -9.81 4.26 10.47
C GLU A 113 -11.12 3.74 11.07
N MET A 114 -11.07 2.86 12.08
CA MET A 114 -12.24 2.41 12.81
C MET A 114 -12.94 3.57 13.53
N GLN A 115 -12.20 4.45 14.19
CA GLN A 115 -12.76 5.63 14.85
C GLN A 115 -13.37 6.60 13.83
N TYR A 116 -12.70 6.82 12.71
CA TYR A 116 -13.22 7.65 11.62
C TYR A 116 -14.52 7.08 11.06
N ALA A 117 -14.56 5.76 10.80
CA ALA A 117 -15.77 5.09 10.32
C ALA A 117 -16.94 5.22 11.31
N LEU A 118 -16.68 5.07 12.62
CA LEU A 118 -17.72 5.25 13.66
C LEU A 118 -18.23 6.70 13.73
N LYS A 119 -17.32 7.70 13.65
CA LYS A 119 -17.74 9.12 13.60
C LYS A 119 -18.59 9.41 12.37
N ASN A 120 -18.22 8.88 11.21
CA ASN A 120 -19.01 9.00 9.99
C ASN A 120 -20.39 8.32 10.14
N ALA A 121 -20.46 7.12 10.70
CA ALA A 121 -21.72 6.43 10.95
C ALA A 121 -22.65 7.24 11.85
N ILE A 122 -22.13 7.86 12.91
CA ILE A 122 -22.90 8.75 13.79
C ILE A 122 -23.41 9.97 13.01
N SER A 123 -22.58 10.60 12.20
CA SER A 123 -22.99 11.74 11.37
C SER A 123 -24.06 11.38 10.35
N ILE A 124 -23.91 10.23 9.67
CA ILE A 124 -24.90 9.73 8.70
C ILE A 124 -26.20 9.31 9.37
N SER A 125 -26.15 8.79 10.61
CA SER A 125 -27.35 8.37 11.35
C SER A 125 -28.35 9.51 11.56
N ALA A 126 -27.89 10.75 11.61
CA ALA A 126 -28.70 11.95 11.72
C ALA A 126 -29.41 12.32 10.40
N ASN A 127 -29.02 11.74 9.26
CA ASN A 127 -29.63 12.02 7.96
C ASN A 127 -30.59 10.89 7.56
N GLU A 128 -31.91 11.16 7.62
CA GLU A 128 -32.94 10.15 7.35
C GLU A 128 -32.88 9.51 5.96
N LYS A 129 -32.32 10.21 4.95
CA LYS A 129 -32.23 9.71 3.58
C LYS A 129 -31.05 8.74 3.38
N GLU A 130 -29.99 8.86 4.19
CA GLU A 130 -28.73 8.14 4.00
C GLU A 130 -28.50 7.04 5.06
N ASN A 131 -29.31 6.98 6.12
CA ASN A 131 -29.07 6.12 7.27
C ASN A 131 -29.62 4.68 7.14
N THR A 132 -30.18 4.30 5.99
CA THR A 132 -30.78 2.96 5.80
C THR A 132 -29.85 1.83 6.17
N LEU A 133 -28.60 1.84 5.69
CA LEU A 133 -27.62 0.81 6.00
C LEU A 133 -27.25 0.79 7.49
N ILE A 134 -27.16 1.97 8.13
CA ILE A 134 -26.89 2.09 9.58
C ILE A 134 -28.02 1.44 10.37
N LYS A 135 -29.27 1.74 10.04
CA LYS A 135 -30.46 1.14 10.67
C LYS A 135 -30.54 -0.38 10.52
N ILE A 136 -30.07 -0.91 9.38
CA ILE A 136 -29.96 -2.35 9.16
C ILE A 136 -28.84 -2.95 10.03
N LEU A 137 -27.68 -2.32 10.09
CA LEU A 137 -26.54 -2.77 10.90
C LEU A 137 -26.81 -2.73 12.41
N THR A 138 -27.63 -1.76 12.87
CA THR A 138 -28.06 -1.64 14.27
C THR A 138 -29.31 -2.50 14.61
N GLY A 139 -29.89 -3.14 13.59
CA GLY A 139 -31.10 -3.98 13.77
C GLY A 139 -32.42 -3.24 13.85
N GLU A 140 -32.43 -1.92 13.62
CA GLU A 140 -33.64 -1.09 13.60
C GLU A 140 -34.52 -1.33 12.35
N LYS A 141 -33.85 -1.76 11.24
CA LYS A 141 -34.51 -2.11 9.98
C LYS A 141 -34.00 -3.45 9.49
N LYS A 142 -34.89 -4.26 8.89
CA LYS A 142 -34.51 -5.51 8.23
C LYS A 142 -34.03 -5.21 6.80
N PRO A 143 -33.01 -5.95 6.29
CA PRO A 143 -32.59 -5.86 4.91
C PRO A 143 -33.71 -6.36 3.98
N SER A 144 -33.77 -5.83 2.76
CA SER A 144 -34.72 -6.26 1.73
C SER A 144 -34.06 -7.28 0.78
N PHE A 145 -34.93 -8.12 0.23
CA PHE A 145 -34.56 -9.20 -0.70
C PHE A 145 -35.52 -9.20 -1.86
N ASN A 146 -34.98 -9.25 -3.07
CA ASN A 146 -35.75 -9.35 -4.30
C ASN A 146 -35.53 -10.72 -4.96
N THR A 147 -36.56 -11.27 -5.63
CA THR A 147 -36.38 -12.50 -6.39
C THR A 147 -35.48 -12.20 -7.59
N PRO A 148 -34.33 -12.86 -7.74
CA PRO A 148 -33.45 -12.60 -8.88
C PRO A 148 -34.02 -13.18 -10.17
N ASP A 149 -33.89 -12.42 -11.26
CA ASP A 149 -34.28 -12.89 -12.60
C ASP A 149 -33.37 -14.05 -13.09
N ILE A 150 -32.24 -14.26 -12.45
CA ILE A 150 -31.24 -15.26 -12.84
C ILE A 150 -30.85 -16.13 -11.65
N SER A 151 -31.06 -17.45 -11.77
CA SER A 151 -30.52 -18.45 -10.83
C SER A 151 -29.10 -18.79 -11.24
N TYR A 152 -28.12 -18.48 -10.39
CA TYR A 152 -26.73 -18.90 -10.60
C TYR A 152 -26.55 -20.36 -10.21
N LYS A 153 -25.87 -21.14 -11.06
CA LYS A 153 -25.48 -22.54 -10.77
C LYS A 153 -24.00 -22.75 -11.04
N SER A 154 -23.33 -23.49 -10.17
CA SER A 154 -21.91 -23.84 -10.32
C SER A 154 -21.62 -25.22 -9.74
N ASP A 155 -20.95 -26.09 -10.51
CA ASP A 155 -20.53 -27.41 -10.08
C ASP A 155 -19.44 -27.36 -8.98
N LYS A 156 -18.87 -26.18 -8.75
CA LYS A 156 -17.88 -25.93 -7.68
C LYS A 156 -18.51 -25.76 -6.30
N LEU A 157 -19.86 -25.72 -6.22
CA LEU A 157 -20.60 -25.43 -5.00
C LEU A 157 -21.47 -26.63 -4.61
N ASN A 158 -21.47 -26.94 -3.31
CA ASN A 158 -22.49 -27.82 -2.76
C ASN A 158 -23.83 -27.11 -2.58
N THR A 159 -24.88 -27.84 -2.24
CA THR A 159 -26.24 -27.29 -2.12
C THR A 159 -26.33 -26.12 -1.15
N SER A 160 -25.67 -26.18 0.01
CA SER A 160 -25.69 -25.13 1.01
C SER A 160 -24.99 -23.86 0.51
N GLN A 161 -23.84 -24.01 -0.14
CA GLN A 161 -23.08 -22.92 -0.75
C GLN A 161 -23.84 -22.31 -1.91
N GLN A 162 -24.49 -23.14 -2.73
CA GLN A 162 -25.34 -22.67 -3.82
C GLN A 162 -26.49 -21.80 -3.32
N ASN A 163 -27.16 -22.23 -2.26
CA ASN A 163 -28.25 -21.47 -1.62
C ASN A 163 -27.72 -20.13 -1.06
N ALA A 164 -26.50 -20.14 -0.48
CA ALA A 164 -25.87 -18.91 0.02
C ALA A 164 -25.58 -17.92 -1.10
N VAL A 165 -25.06 -18.38 -2.26
CA VAL A 165 -24.84 -17.52 -3.43
C VAL A 165 -26.14 -16.93 -3.94
N ASN A 166 -27.20 -17.72 -4.05
CA ASN A 166 -28.51 -17.23 -4.49
C ASN A 166 -29.06 -16.18 -3.52
N LYS A 167 -28.92 -16.37 -2.20
CA LYS A 167 -29.30 -15.35 -1.21
C LYS A 167 -28.51 -14.05 -1.32
N ILE A 168 -27.23 -14.12 -1.68
CA ILE A 168 -26.40 -12.93 -1.96
C ILE A 168 -26.95 -12.18 -3.17
N LEU A 169 -27.37 -12.89 -4.20
CA LEU A 169 -27.97 -12.28 -5.40
C LEU A 169 -29.35 -11.65 -5.17
N GLU A 170 -30.10 -12.18 -4.21
CA GLU A 170 -31.42 -11.68 -3.80
C GLU A 170 -31.35 -10.42 -2.94
N ALA A 171 -30.27 -10.23 -2.20
CA ALA A 171 -30.16 -9.15 -1.22
C ALA A 171 -29.92 -7.79 -1.90
N ASP A 172 -30.65 -6.78 -1.42
CA ASP A 172 -30.46 -5.40 -1.90
C ASP A 172 -29.36 -4.68 -1.11
N GLU A 173 -29.37 -4.77 0.23
CA GLU A 173 -28.46 -3.96 1.04
C GLU A 173 -27.41 -4.79 1.78
N LEU A 174 -27.77 -5.92 2.39
CA LEU A 174 -26.89 -6.67 3.28
C LEU A 174 -27.17 -8.18 3.25
N THR A 175 -26.11 -8.96 3.09
CA THR A 175 -26.11 -10.41 3.35
C THR A 175 -24.92 -10.77 4.22
N ILE A 176 -25.13 -11.63 5.21
CA ILE A 176 -24.10 -12.16 6.09
C ILE A 176 -23.89 -13.64 5.79
N LEU A 177 -22.71 -14.01 5.32
CA LEU A 177 -22.30 -15.40 5.13
C LEU A 177 -21.44 -15.85 6.31
N HIS A 178 -22.02 -16.68 7.18
CA HIS A 178 -21.31 -17.29 8.31
C HIS A 178 -21.01 -18.75 8.05
N GLY A 179 -19.84 -19.21 8.50
CA GLY A 179 -19.46 -20.62 8.42
C GLY A 179 -18.19 -20.91 9.22
N PRO A 180 -18.03 -22.08 9.84
CA PRO A 180 -16.81 -22.51 10.51
C PRO A 180 -15.59 -22.53 9.57
N PRO A 181 -14.36 -22.63 10.10
CA PRO A 181 -13.17 -22.88 9.28
C PRO A 181 -13.35 -24.14 8.41
N GLY A 182 -12.84 -24.12 7.17
CA GLY A 182 -12.89 -25.25 6.25
C GLY A 182 -14.21 -25.45 5.48
N THR A 183 -15.27 -24.70 5.75
CA THR A 183 -16.57 -24.85 5.05
C THR A 183 -16.62 -24.28 3.62
N GLY A 184 -15.49 -23.77 3.10
CA GLY A 184 -15.40 -23.23 1.75
C GLY A 184 -15.95 -21.82 1.58
N LYS A 185 -15.97 -20.99 2.65
CA LYS A 185 -16.42 -19.57 2.57
C LYS A 185 -15.77 -18.79 1.42
N THR A 186 -14.45 -18.93 1.26
CA THR A 186 -13.71 -18.25 0.19
C THR A 186 -14.19 -18.69 -1.20
N THR A 187 -14.42 -19.98 -1.41
CA THR A 187 -14.94 -20.52 -2.66
C THR A 187 -16.35 -19.98 -2.93
N THR A 188 -17.21 -19.99 -1.92
CA THR A 188 -18.58 -19.44 -2.01
C THR A 188 -18.55 -17.95 -2.36
N LEU A 189 -17.68 -17.17 -1.71
CA LEU A 189 -17.54 -15.73 -1.98
C LEU A 189 -17.03 -15.46 -3.41
N VAL A 190 -16.05 -16.20 -3.88
CA VAL A 190 -15.53 -16.08 -5.26
C VAL A 190 -16.63 -16.37 -6.28
N GLN A 191 -17.43 -17.42 -6.07
CA GLN A 191 -18.55 -17.75 -6.96
C GLN A 191 -19.68 -16.71 -6.87
N ALA A 192 -19.94 -16.14 -5.69
CA ALA A 192 -20.89 -15.04 -5.52
C ALA A 192 -20.46 -13.78 -6.29
N ILE A 193 -19.18 -13.40 -6.23
CA ILE A 193 -18.64 -12.26 -6.98
C ILE A 193 -18.74 -12.52 -8.49
N LYS A 194 -18.45 -13.74 -8.95
CA LYS A 194 -18.63 -14.12 -10.34
C LYS A 194 -20.09 -14.02 -10.78
N ALA A 195 -21.02 -14.48 -9.95
CA ALA A 195 -22.45 -14.37 -10.20
C ALA A 195 -22.93 -12.91 -10.26
N LEU A 196 -22.43 -12.04 -9.36
CA LEU A 196 -22.72 -10.61 -9.37
C LEU A 196 -22.22 -9.93 -10.66
N THR A 197 -21.03 -10.28 -11.16
CA THR A 197 -20.54 -9.76 -12.45
C THR A 197 -21.40 -10.20 -13.61
N GLN A 198 -21.91 -11.44 -13.61
CA GLN A 198 -22.86 -11.93 -14.61
C GLN A 198 -24.21 -11.22 -14.53
N LYS A 199 -24.67 -10.84 -13.31
CA LYS A 199 -25.88 -10.02 -13.09
C LYS A 199 -25.71 -8.58 -13.60
N GLY A 200 -24.50 -8.16 -13.98
CA GLY A 200 -24.23 -6.85 -14.58
C GLY A 200 -23.50 -5.85 -13.69
N TYR A 201 -23.08 -6.25 -12.49
CA TYR A 201 -22.26 -5.39 -11.62
C TYR A 201 -20.88 -5.19 -12.25
N LYS A 202 -20.57 -3.94 -12.64
CA LYS A 202 -19.32 -3.60 -13.32
C LYS A 202 -18.16 -3.31 -12.37
N LYS A 203 -18.46 -2.91 -11.14
CA LYS A 203 -17.48 -2.53 -10.11
C LYS A 203 -17.88 -3.18 -8.79
N ILE A 204 -17.00 -4.03 -8.26
CA ILE A 204 -17.19 -4.73 -6.99
C ILE A 204 -15.94 -4.48 -6.16
N LEU A 205 -16.10 -3.90 -4.97
CA LEU A 205 -15.03 -3.72 -4.00
C LEU A 205 -14.97 -4.94 -3.10
N VAL A 206 -13.79 -5.57 -3.04
CA VAL A 206 -13.52 -6.71 -2.16
C VAL A 206 -12.46 -6.30 -1.14
N VAL A 207 -12.78 -6.42 0.14
CA VAL A 207 -11.89 -6.05 1.24
C VAL A 207 -11.66 -7.22 2.19
N ALA A 208 -10.46 -7.27 2.79
CA ALA A 208 -10.13 -8.25 3.81
C ALA A 208 -9.16 -7.65 4.84
N PRO A 209 -9.13 -8.18 6.08
CA PRO A 209 -8.35 -7.61 7.17
C PRO A 209 -6.84 -7.80 7.03
N SER A 210 -6.37 -8.66 6.14
CA SER A 210 -4.94 -8.92 5.93
C SER A 210 -4.56 -8.95 4.45
N ASN A 211 -3.32 -8.57 4.14
CA ASN A 211 -2.78 -8.65 2.78
C ASN A 211 -2.82 -10.08 2.23
N ALA A 212 -2.50 -11.08 3.04
CA ALA A 212 -2.56 -12.48 2.64
C ALA A 212 -3.98 -12.93 2.22
N ALA A 213 -5.02 -12.46 2.93
CA ALA A 213 -6.41 -12.75 2.56
C ALA A 213 -6.83 -12.04 1.27
N VAL A 214 -6.41 -10.78 1.08
CA VAL A 214 -6.65 -10.05 -0.17
C VAL A 214 -5.91 -10.71 -1.34
N ASP A 215 -4.67 -11.15 -1.14
CA ASP A 215 -3.87 -11.84 -2.15
C ASP A 215 -4.53 -13.16 -2.56
N LEU A 216 -4.98 -13.98 -1.60
CA LEU A 216 -5.71 -15.22 -1.88
C LEU A 216 -7.00 -14.98 -2.66
N LEU A 217 -7.76 -13.95 -2.32
CA LEU A 217 -8.97 -13.57 -3.04
C LEU A 217 -8.64 -13.10 -4.45
N SER A 218 -7.62 -12.27 -4.61
CA SER A 218 -7.16 -11.76 -5.92
C SER A 218 -6.75 -12.89 -6.85
N GLU A 219 -5.99 -13.86 -6.35
CA GLU A 219 -5.57 -15.06 -7.07
C GLU A 219 -6.78 -15.88 -7.54
N LYS A 220 -7.69 -16.21 -6.61
CA LYS A 220 -8.89 -17.02 -6.93
C LYS A 220 -9.84 -16.33 -7.89
N LEU A 221 -10.05 -15.03 -7.77
CA LEU A 221 -10.88 -14.24 -8.68
C LEU A 221 -10.25 -14.16 -10.08
N SER A 222 -8.93 -13.98 -10.15
CA SER A 222 -8.19 -14.00 -11.43
C SER A 222 -8.26 -15.36 -12.11
N ALA A 223 -8.19 -16.46 -11.34
CA ALA A 223 -8.36 -17.82 -11.86
C ALA A 223 -9.77 -18.09 -12.43
N GLU A 224 -10.78 -17.33 -12.01
CA GLU A 224 -12.14 -17.36 -12.60
C GLU A 224 -12.28 -16.41 -13.82
N ASN A 225 -11.17 -15.92 -14.37
CA ASN A 225 -11.11 -14.98 -15.51
C ASN A 225 -11.82 -13.65 -15.25
N LEU A 226 -11.90 -13.21 -14.01
CA LEU A 226 -12.40 -11.89 -13.66
C LEU A 226 -11.30 -10.84 -13.81
N ASN A 227 -11.67 -9.62 -14.22
CA ASN A 227 -10.72 -8.51 -14.29
C ASN A 227 -10.46 -7.96 -12.89
N VAL A 228 -9.37 -8.39 -12.27
CA VAL A 228 -9.00 -8.03 -10.90
C VAL A 228 -7.99 -6.88 -10.89
N LEU A 229 -8.22 -5.91 -10.00
CA LEU A 229 -7.25 -4.88 -9.65
C LEU A 229 -6.89 -5.01 -8.17
N ARG A 230 -5.63 -5.35 -7.87
CA ARG A 230 -5.11 -5.43 -6.51
C ARG A 230 -4.58 -4.06 -6.07
N ILE A 231 -5.32 -3.41 -5.16
CA ILE A 231 -4.96 -2.10 -4.60
C ILE A 231 -4.23 -2.32 -3.26
N GLY A 232 -3.14 -1.60 -3.04
CA GLY A 232 -2.36 -1.65 -1.82
C GLY A 232 -0.88 -1.36 -2.08
N ASN A 233 -0.08 -1.32 -1.01
CA ASN A 233 1.36 -1.09 -1.14
C ASN A 233 2.03 -2.27 -1.88
N PRO A 234 2.70 -2.04 -3.02
CA PRO A 234 3.34 -3.10 -3.81
C PRO A 234 4.36 -3.94 -3.01
N ALA A 235 5.03 -3.33 -2.01
CA ALA A 235 5.98 -4.05 -1.15
C ALA A 235 5.31 -5.11 -0.24
N ARG A 236 3.98 -5.11 -0.15
CA ARG A 236 3.19 -6.07 0.64
C ARG A 236 2.38 -7.04 -0.23
N VAL A 237 2.51 -6.95 -1.55
CA VAL A 237 1.84 -7.85 -2.50
C VAL A 237 2.77 -9.01 -2.84
N SER A 238 2.24 -10.23 -2.90
CA SER A 238 3.02 -11.38 -3.33
C SER A 238 3.50 -11.24 -4.78
N GLU A 239 4.69 -11.73 -5.08
CA GLU A 239 5.33 -11.57 -6.38
C GLU A 239 4.46 -12.12 -7.53
N SER A 240 3.77 -13.23 -7.31
CA SER A 240 2.86 -13.85 -8.28
C SER A 240 1.67 -12.94 -8.68
N LEU A 241 1.28 -12.00 -7.83
CA LEU A 241 0.14 -11.11 -8.04
C LEU A 241 0.54 -9.68 -8.45
N MET A 242 1.84 -9.41 -8.61
CA MET A 242 2.33 -8.09 -9.02
C MET A 242 1.70 -7.61 -10.32
N SER A 243 1.39 -8.49 -11.27
CA SER A 243 0.72 -8.15 -12.53
C SER A 243 -0.69 -7.60 -12.35
N LEU A 244 -1.34 -7.88 -11.22
CA LEU A 244 -2.69 -7.42 -10.88
C LEU A 244 -2.69 -6.05 -10.19
N THR A 245 -1.52 -5.52 -9.80
CA THR A 245 -1.42 -4.23 -9.12
C THR A 245 -1.71 -3.07 -10.06
N LEU A 246 -2.15 -1.94 -9.49
CA LEU A 246 -2.38 -0.71 -10.22
C LEU A 246 -1.11 -0.26 -10.94
N ASP A 247 0.02 -0.26 -10.26
CA ASP A 247 1.31 0.16 -10.82
C ASP A 247 1.69 -0.68 -12.04
N SER A 248 1.54 -2.02 -11.97
CA SER A 248 1.83 -2.89 -13.10
C SER A 248 0.88 -2.65 -14.29
N LYS A 249 -0.41 -2.44 -14.03
CA LYS A 249 -1.39 -2.12 -15.08
C LYS A 249 -1.14 -0.76 -15.70
N MET A 250 -0.78 0.25 -14.90
CA MET A 250 -0.37 1.56 -15.41
C MET A 250 0.90 1.47 -16.26
N MET A 251 1.89 0.68 -15.86
CA MET A 251 3.11 0.47 -16.64
C MET A 251 2.88 -0.15 -18.03
N GLN A 252 1.80 -0.90 -18.18
CA GLN A 252 1.41 -1.50 -19.48
C GLN A 252 0.69 -0.49 -20.38
N HIS A 253 0.22 0.64 -19.84
CA HIS A 253 -0.44 1.66 -20.62
C HIS A 253 0.54 2.37 -21.55
N SER A 254 0.11 2.63 -22.81
CA SER A 254 0.96 3.21 -23.85
C SER A 254 1.60 4.54 -23.47
N GLY A 255 0.88 5.42 -22.75
CA GLY A 255 1.36 6.71 -22.28
C GLY A 255 2.46 6.64 -21.22
N MET A 256 2.62 5.50 -20.51
CA MET A 256 3.62 5.36 -19.45
C MET A 256 5.08 5.38 -19.96
N LYS A 257 5.31 4.97 -21.21
CA LYS A 257 6.65 5.04 -21.82
C LYS A 257 7.11 6.49 -21.97
N ASP A 258 6.19 7.38 -22.36
CA ASP A 258 6.48 8.81 -22.54
C ASP A 258 6.72 9.48 -21.19
N ILE A 259 5.88 9.17 -20.18
CA ILE A 259 6.03 9.65 -18.80
C ILE A 259 7.39 9.25 -18.23
N LYS A 260 7.80 7.97 -18.37
CA LYS A 260 9.12 7.50 -17.92
C LYS A 260 10.27 8.21 -18.61
N LYS A 261 10.15 8.46 -19.93
CA LYS A 261 11.15 9.20 -20.69
C LYS A 261 11.28 10.63 -20.17
N MET A 262 10.16 11.31 -19.89
CA MET A 262 10.16 12.67 -19.32
C MET A 262 10.75 12.73 -17.92
N LYS A 263 10.38 11.78 -17.03
CA LYS A 263 10.96 11.67 -15.68
C LYS A 263 12.48 11.47 -15.73
N LYS A 264 12.95 10.57 -16.62
CA LYS A 264 14.38 10.34 -16.81
C LYS A 264 15.10 11.61 -17.27
N GLN A 265 14.55 12.34 -18.24
CA GLN A 265 15.11 13.60 -18.71
C GLN A 265 15.13 14.67 -17.61
N ALA A 266 14.06 14.80 -16.83
CA ALA A 266 14.00 15.73 -15.69
C ALA A 266 15.10 15.40 -14.65
N SER A 267 15.26 14.11 -14.30
CA SER A 267 16.32 13.66 -13.40
C SER A 267 17.73 13.91 -13.94
N GLU A 268 17.95 13.72 -15.24
CA GLU A 268 19.23 14.01 -15.89
C GLU A 268 19.56 15.52 -15.83
N TYR A 269 18.56 16.39 -16.08
CA TYR A 269 18.73 17.84 -15.95
C TYR A 269 19.02 18.27 -14.51
N MET A 270 18.35 17.67 -13.53
CA MET A 270 18.58 17.90 -12.11
C MET A 270 19.99 17.48 -11.70
N ASN A 271 20.42 16.30 -12.11
CA ASN A 271 21.79 15.80 -11.83
C ASN A 271 22.86 16.71 -12.48
N MET A 272 22.62 17.20 -13.69
CA MET A 272 23.53 18.17 -14.33
C MET A 272 23.55 19.52 -13.60
N ALA A 273 22.39 20.01 -13.14
CA ALA A 273 22.28 21.25 -12.38
C ALA A 273 22.93 21.19 -11.00
N HIS A 274 22.91 20.00 -10.36
CA HIS A 274 23.52 19.76 -9.03
C HIS A 274 24.99 19.38 -9.10
N LYS A 275 25.57 19.19 -10.30
CA LYS A 275 26.97 18.84 -10.44
C LYS A 275 27.86 19.92 -9.83
N TYR A 276 28.50 19.59 -8.71
CA TYR A 276 29.31 20.54 -7.94
C TYR A 276 30.57 20.92 -8.67
N LYS A 277 30.80 22.24 -8.86
CA LYS A 277 32.10 22.81 -9.24
C LYS A 277 32.50 23.85 -8.19
N ARG A 278 33.79 23.85 -7.82
CA ARG A 278 34.34 24.76 -6.79
C ARG A 278 34.24 26.26 -7.14
N ASN A 279 34.22 26.62 -8.43
CA ASN A 279 34.04 27.99 -8.90
C ASN A 279 33.09 28.02 -10.09
N PHE A 280 31.98 28.73 -9.97
CA PHE A 280 31.05 29.02 -11.06
C PHE A 280 31.29 30.38 -11.66
N GLY A 281 31.65 30.47 -12.95
CA GLY A 281 31.63 31.70 -13.73
C GLY A 281 30.18 32.14 -14.02
N LYS A 282 30.02 33.37 -14.54
CA LYS A 282 28.69 33.97 -14.85
C LYS A 282 27.90 33.11 -15.85
N ALA A 283 28.56 32.63 -16.90
CA ALA A 283 27.98 31.77 -17.92
C ALA A 283 27.51 30.38 -17.35
N GLU A 284 28.27 29.80 -16.44
CA GLU A 284 27.90 28.52 -15.79
C GLU A 284 26.71 28.65 -14.83
N ARG A 285 26.55 29.84 -14.18
CA ARG A 285 25.38 30.15 -13.35
C ARG A 285 24.12 30.29 -14.21
N GLU A 286 24.22 30.94 -15.37
CA GLU A 286 23.10 31.05 -16.31
C GLU A 286 22.72 29.70 -16.89
N GLN A 287 23.69 28.86 -17.24
CA GLN A 287 23.45 27.50 -17.71
C GLN A 287 22.77 26.62 -16.63
N ARG A 288 23.21 26.72 -15.37
CA ARG A 288 22.59 26.01 -14.26
C ARG A 288 21.14 26.44 -14.05
N LYS A 289 20.87 27.75 -14.13
CA LYS A 289 19.50 28.27 -14.04
C LYS A 289 18.62 27.71 -15.16
N ALA A 290 19.11 27.71 -16.40
CA ALA A 290 18.38 27.14 -17.54
C ALA A 290 18.09 25.64 -17.37
N LEU A 291 19.00 24.86 -16.78
CA LEU A 291 18.79 23.44 -16.47
C LEU A 291 17.71 23.23 -15.41
N PHE A 292 17.64 24.07 -14.38
CA PHE A 292 16.56 24.03 -13.38
C PHE A 292 15.21 24.41 -14.00
N ASP A 293 15.16 25.42 -14.85
CA ASP A 293 13.93 25.84 -15.53
C ASP A 293 13.43 24.72 -16.47
N GLU A 294 14.33 24.03 -17.16
CA GLU A 294 14.00 22.89 -18.03
C GLU A 294 13.52 21.67 -17.23
N GLU A 295 14.13 21.38 -16.09
CA GLU A 295 13.68 20.32 -15.18
C GLU A 295 12.25 20.61 -14.70
N GLN A 296 11.96 21.83 -14.25
CA GLN A 296 10.63 22.25 -13.81
C GLN A 296 9.59 22.14 -14.93
N ARG A 297 9.97 22.53 -16.15
CA ARG A 297 9.11 22.37 -17.33
C ARG A 297 8.77 20.90 -17.57
N LYS A 298 9.77 20.01 -17.53
CA LYS A 298 9.56 18.57 -17.74
C LYS A 298 8.74 17.92 -16.63
N LYS A 299 8.88 18.36 -15.39
CA LYS A 299 7.99 17.92 -14.29
C LYS A 299 6.53 18.31 -14.56
N ARG A 300 6.26 19.56 -14.93
CA ARG A 300 4.89 20.02 -15.25
C ARG A 300 4.28 19.27 -16.45
N GLU A 301 5.05 19.01 -17.50
CA GLU A 301 4.62 18.20 -18.65
C GLU A 301 4.29 16.75 -18.25
N ASN A 302 5.01 16.21 -17.25
CA ASN A 302 4.76 14.89 -16.71
C ASN A 302 3.47 14.84 -15.86
N ASP A 303 3.23 15.88 -15.06
CA ASP A 303 2.03 15.97 -14.19
C ASP A 303 0.74 16.20 -14.99
N ALA A 304 0.86 16.72 -16.22
CA ALA A 304 -0.27 16.98 -17.12
C ALA A 304 -0.69 15.76 -17.96
N LYS A 305 0.09 14.68 -17.96
CA LYS A 305 -0.16 13.39 -18.66
C LYS A 305 -0.62 12.30 -17.72
#